data_826988880ae1fb4905d206922ca00c42
#
_entry.id   826988880ae1fb4905d206922ca00c42
#
_cell.length_a   1.000
_cell.length_b   1.000
_cell.length_c   1.000
_cell.angle_alpha   90.00
_cell.angle_beta   90.00
_cell.angle_gamma   90.00
#
_symmetry.space_group_name_H-M   'P 1'
#
loop_
_entity.id
_entity.type
_entity.pdbx_description
1 polymer ?
#
loop_
_entity_poly.entity_id
_entity_poly.type
_entity_poly.pdbx_seq_one_letter_code
_entity_poly.pdbx_strand_id
1 'polypeptide(L)'
;TMYINEVVKLSETLYACNDYKNMEIVCSRALMTDDLSEDVHYYYMRALISQNRQAEAEKHFKQLEQLFKERLCVKPSEKICNLNKEITLNHDNIIHRYSRGAVVCDYEEFMKNCEIEKRRIRRNNSSAYTVVFNKSSETFLYTLKHSLRESDIVAACDKTHYIILLSDCSIDNVRD
;
A
#
# COMPACT_ATOMS: atom_id res chain seq x y z
N THR A 1 -27.31 17.97 -9.73
CA THR A 1 -28.30 18.72 -8.92
C THR A 1 -27.61 19.91 -8.24
N MET A 2 -28.38 21.01 -7.98
CA MET A 2 -27.84 22.24 -7.33
C MET A 2 -27.12 21.92 -6.01
N TYR A 3 -27.69 21.03 -5.20
CA TYR A 3 -27.11 20.58 -3.92
C TYR A 3 -25.70 19.96 -4.07
N ILE A 4 -25.51 19.05 -5.02
CA ILE A 4 -24.21 18.39 -5.23
C ILE A 4 -23.14 19.41 -5.64
N ASN A 5 -23.46 20.38 -6.50
CA ASN A 5 -22.52 21.43 -6.89
C ASN A 5 -22.07 22.29 -5.70
N GLU A 6 -22.96 22.58 -4.76
CA GLU A 6 -22.61 23.34 -3.54
C GLU A 6 -21.76 22.48 -2.59
N VAL A 7 -22.02 21.16 -2.50
CA VAL A 7 -21.18 20.22 -1.75
C VAL A 7 -19.77 20.18 -2.31
N VAL A 8 -19.62 20.12 -3.64
CA VAL A 8 -18.30 20.10 -4.31
C VAL A 8 -17.53 21.39 -3.99
N LYS A 9 -18.15 22.58 -4.13
CA LYS A 9 -17.52 23.87 -3.79
C LYS A 9 -17.12 23.94 -2.31
N LEU A 10 -17.99 23.46 -1.42
CA LEU A 10 -17.67 23.40 0.02
C LEU A 10 -16.49 22.46 0.28
N SER A 11 -16.44 21.30 -0.40
CA SER A 11 -15.35 20.35 -0.27
C SER A 11 -14.01 20.93 -0.76
N GLU A 12 -14.03 21.73 -1.84
CA GLU A 12 -12.85 22.48 -2.31
C GLU A 12 -12.34 23.46 -1.24
N THR A 13 -13.25 24.21 -0.63
CA THR A 13 -12.93 25.17 0.44
C THR A 13 -12.36 24.46 1.66
N LEU A 14 -13.00 23.38 2.11
CA LEU A 14 -12.55 22.59 3.26
C LEU A 14 -11.18 21.94 2.99
N TYR A 15 -10.94 21.49 1.76
CA TYR A 15 -9.64 20.97 1.35
C TYR A 15 -8.54 22.04 1.43
N ALA A 16 -8.82 23.26 0.94
CA ALA A 16 -7.90 24.39 1.02
C ALA A 16 -7.60 24.82 2.46
N CYS A 17 -8.58 24.66 3.37
CA CYS A 17 -8.42 24.92 4.80
C CYS A 17 -7.79 23.74 5.59
N ASN A 18 -7.46 22.63 4.94
CA ASN A 18 -6.99 21.38 5.57
C ASN A 18 -8.00 20.77 6.56
N ASP A 19 -9.28 21.08 6.43
CA ASP A 19 -10.35 20.55 7.28
C ASP A 19 -10.93 19.26 6.68
N TYR A 20 -10.08 18.23 6.62
CA TYR A 20 -10.40 16.95 5.99
C TYR A 20 -11.50 16.17 6.72
N LYS A 21 -11.63 16.39 8.03
CA LYS A 21 -12.66 15.72 8.84
C LYS A 21 -14.07 16.21 8.48
N ASN A 22 -14.26 17.51 8.39
CA ASN A 22 -15.54 18.06 7.97
C ASN A 22 -15.81 17.77 6.48
N MET A 23 -14.79 17.77 5.62
CA MET A 23 -14.91 17.38 4.23
C MET A 23 -15.42 15.93 4.10
N GLU A 24 -14.89 14.97 4.88
CA GLU A 24 -15.37 13.59 4.92
C GLU A 24 -16.86 13.52 5.31
N ILE A 25 -17.26 14.24 6.36
CA ILE A 25 -18.65 14.26 6.84
C ILE A 25 -19.60 14.80 5.77
N VAL A 26 -19.24 15.91 5.14
CA VAL A 26 -20.07 16.55 4.09
C VAL A 26 -20.21 15.63 2.88
N CYS A 27 -19.10 15.07 2.40
CA CYS A 27 -19.10 14.13 1.27
C CYS A 27 -19.91 12.86 1.57
N SER A 28 -19.73 12.26 2.75
CA SER A 28 -20.46 11.03 3.13
C SER A 28 -21.98 11.25 3.15
N ARG A 29 -22.44 12.40 3.64
CA ARG A 29 -23.87 12.76 3.61
C ARG A 29 -24.39 12.99 2.20
N ALA A 30 -23.60 13.61 1.34
CA ALA A 30 -23.98 13.84 -0.05
C ALA A 30 -24.10 12.53 -0.84
N LEU A 31 -23.23 11.57 -0.58
CA LEU A 31 -23.27 10.23 -1.19
C LEU A 31 -24.50 9.41 -0.78
N MET A 32 -25.12 9.72 0.36
CA MET A 32 -26.41 9.12 0.73
C MET A 32 -27.57 9.65 -0.15
N THR A 33 -27.41 10.83 -0.77
CA THR A 33 -28.41 11.44 -1.64
C THR A 33 -28.15 11.15 -3.11
N ASP A 34 -26.91 11.16 -3.52
CA ASP A 34 -26.45 10.87 -4.89
C ASP A 34 -25.15 10.05 -4.83
N ASP A 35 -25.31 8.74 -4.92
CA ASP A 35 -24.21 7.78 -4.85
C ASP A 35 -23.47 7.59 -6.18
N LEU A 36 -23.85 8.35 -7.23
CA LEU A 36 -23.20 8.33 -8.54
C LEU A 36 -22.37 9.58 -8.85
N SER A 37 -22.32 10.53 -7.91
CA SER A 37 -21.56 11.77 -8.10
C SER A 37 -20.06 11.54 -7.97
N GLU A 38 -19.35 11.47 -9.10
CA GLU A 38 -17.90 11.24 -9.15
C GLU A 38 -17.10 12.31 -8.38
N ASP A 39 -17.49 13.59 -8.50
CA ASP A 39 -16.76 14.65 -7.81
C ASP A 39 -16.87 14.53 -6.28
N VAL A 40 -18.02 14.09 -5.77
CA VAL A 40 -18.18 13.85 -4.32
C VAL A 40 -17.33 12.66 -3.88
N HIS A 41 -17.31 11.56 -4.65
CA HIS A 41 -16.44 10.42 -4.39
C HIS A 41 -14.95 10.82 -4.40
N TYR A 42 -14.55 11.66 -5.35
CA TYR A 42 -13.19 12.18 -5.43
C TYR A 42 -12.78 12.91 -4.15
N TYR A 43 -13.61 13.86 -3.68
CA TYR A 43 -13.32 14.62 -2.44
C TYR A 43 -13.39 13.75 -1.20
N TYR A 44 -14.29 12.77 -1.16
CA TYR A 44 -14.36 11.79 -0.07
C TYR A 44 -13.05 10.99 0.03
N MET A 45 -12.56 10.44 -1.08
CA MET A 45 -11.29 9.74 -1.14
C MET A 45 -10.11 10.66 -0.76
N ARG A 46 -10.10 11.90 -1.25
CA ARG A 46 -9.08 12.90 -0.87
C ARG A 46 -9.08 13.16 0.63
N ALA A 47 -10.25 13.25 1.27
CA ALA A 47 -10.35 13.41 2.72
C ALA A 47 -9.71 12.24 3.47
N LEU A 48 -10.00 11.00 3.06
CA LEU A 48 -9.42 9.81 3.66
C LEU A 48 -7.89 9.75 3.50
N ILE A 49 -7.39 10.04 2.30
CA ILE A 49 -5.95 10.05 2.01
C ILE A 49 -5.23 11.07 2.90
N SER A 50 -5.78 12.30 2.98
CA SER A 50 -5.18 13.37 3.78
C SER A 50 -5.21 13.10 5.29
N GLN A 51 -6.06 12.18 5.74
CA GLN A 51 -6.11 11.67 7.12
C GLN A 51 -5.24 10.41 7.33
N ASN A 52 -4.39 10.02 6.37
CA ASN A 52 -3.58 8.79 6.38
C ASN A 52 -4.40 7.49 6.45
N ARG A 53 -5.64 7.51 5.93
CA ARG A 53 -6.55 6.35 5.89
C ARG A 53 -6.61 5.74 4.49
N GLN A 54 -5.44 5.42 3.91
CA GLN A 54 -5.30 4.93 2.53
C GLN A 54 -6.06 3.63 2.27
N ALA A 55 -6.02 2.69 3.22
CA ALA A 55 -6.74 1.42 3.10
C ALA A 55 -8.27 1.60 2.96
N GLU A 56 -8.82 2.60 3.63
CA GLU A 56 -10.25 2.92 3.51
C GLU A 56 -10.56 3.61 2.18
N ALA A 57 -9.67 4.47 1.71
CA ALA A 57 -9.81 5.09 0.38
C ALA A 57 -9.75 4.05 -0.74
N GLU A 58 -8.84 3.07 -0.66
CA GLU A 58 -8.75 1.96 -1.62
C GLU A 58 -10.01 1.07 -1.58
N LYS A 59 -10.51 0.75 -0.39
CA LYS A 59 -11.76 0.01 -0.23
C LYS A 59 -12.93 0.75 -0.85
N HIS A 60 -12.99 2.06 -0.64
CA HIS A 60 -14.03 2.92 -1.23
C HIS A 60 -13.95 2.96 -2.76
N PHE A 61 -12.74 3.01 -3.33
CA PHE A 61 -12.55 2.94 -4.78
C PHE A 61 -13.09 1.63 -5.37
N LYS A 62 -12.80 0.48 -4.73
CA LYS A 62 -13.31 -0.83 -5.18
C LYS A 62 -14.84 -0.89 -5.16
N GLN A 63 -15.46 -0.31 -4.12
CA GLN A 63 -16.92 -0.21 -4.04
C GLN A 63 -17.51 0.69 -5.14
N LEU A 64 -16.86 1.83 -5.41
CA LEU A 64 -17.25 2.74 -6.48
C LEU A 64 -17.13 2.09 -7.86
N GLU A 65 -16.04 1.38 -8.13
CA GLU A 65 -15.84 0.67 -9.39
C GLU A 65 -16.92 -0.38 -9.62
N GLN A 66 -17.29 -1.12 -8.58
CA GLN A 66 -18.39 -2.09 -8.65
C GLN A 66 -19.73 -1.40 -8.88
N LEU A 67 -20.03 -0.32 -8.17
CA LEU A 67 -21.26 0.46 -8.31
C LEU A 67 -21.43 1.00 -9.74
N PHE A 68 -20.37 1.56 -10.32
CA PHE A 68 -20.38 2.11 -11.66
C PHE A 68 -20.53 1.02 -12.73
N LYS A 69 -19.90 -0.12 -12.52
CA LYS A 69 -20.04 -1.29 -13.40
C LYS A 69 -21.49 -1.82 -13.39
N GLU A 70 -22.10 -1.92 -12.21
CA GLU A 70 -23.45 -2.49 -12.03
C GLU A 70 -24.55 -1.54 -12.52
N ARG A 71 -24.45 -0.24 -12.22
CA ARG A 71 -25.53 0.72 -12.52
C ARG A 71 -25.37 1.47 -13.84
N LEU A 72 -24.14 1.75 -14.25
CA LEU A 72 -23.86 2.58 -15.42
C LEU A 72 -23.17 1.81 -16.54
N CYS A 73 -22.65 0.59 -16.28
CA CYS A 73 -21.84 -0.20 -17.23
C CYS A 73 -20.59 0.56 -17.73
N VAL A 74 -20.08 1.52 -16.93
CA VAL A 74 -18.87 2.30 -17.23
C VAL A 74 -17.83 2.16 -16.12
N LYS A 75 -16.60 2.57 -16.42
CA LYS A 75 -15.55 2.72 -15.42
C LYS A 75 -15.59 4.13 -14.80
N PRO A 76 -15.12 4.32 -13.57
CA PRO A 76 -14.91 5.65 -13.01
C PRO A 76 -13.99 6.50 -13.89
N SER A 77 -14.12 7.81 -13.80
CA SER A 77 -13.32 8.76 -14.58
C SER A 77 -11.82 8.61 -14.33
N GLU A 78 -11.04 9.07 -15.30
CA GLU A 78 -9.58 9.05 -15.22
C GLU A 78 -9.06 9.80 -13.97
N LYS A 79 -9.75 10.86 -13.55
CA LYS A 79 -9.44 11.64 -12.34
C LYS A 79 -9.45 10.75 -11.08
N ILE A 80 -10.48 9.92 -10.92
CA ILE A 80 -10.61 9.01 -9.78
C ILE A 80 -9.63 7.83 -9.90
N CYS A 81 -9.47 7.29 -11.10
CA CYS A 81 -8.52 6.20 -11.36
C CYS A 81 -7.08 6.64 -11.07
N ASN A 82 -6.69 7.87 -11.42
CA ASN A 82 -5.36 8.40 -11.13
C ASN A 82 -5.18 8.64 -9.62
N LEU A 83 -6.21 9.12 -8.92
CA LEU A 83 -6.16 9.23 -7.45
C LEU A 83 -5.93 7.87 -6.79
N ASN A 84 -6.57 6.81 -7.27
CA ASN A 84 -6.34 5.46 -6.76
C ASN A 84 -4.91 4.95 -7.04
N LYS A 85 -4.34 5.27 -8.22
CA LYS A 85 -2.93 4.97 -8.51
C LYS A 85 -1.98 5.72 -7.56
N GLU A 86 -2.27 6.99 -7.24
CA GLU A 86 -1.50 7.73 -6.23
C GLU A 86 -1.54 7.05 -4.85
N ILE A 87 -2.70 6.50 -4.46
CA ILE A 87 -2.83 5.74 -3.20
C ILE A 87 -1.94 4.50 -3.22
N THR A 88 -2.00 3.71 -4.29
CA THR A 88 -1.21 2.48 -4.44
C THR A 88 0.29 2.78 -4.48
N LEU A 89 0.71 3.75 -5.28
CA LEU A 89 2.11 4.18 -5.36
C LEU A 89 2.62 4.78 -4.04
N ASN A 90 1.79 5.54 -3.32
CA ASN A 90 2.15 6.08 -2.02
C ASN A 90 2.15 4.99 -0.94
N HIS A 91 1.26 4.02 -1.02
CA HIS A 91 1.25 2.86 -0.13
C HIS A 91 2.54 2.04 -0.30
N ASP A 92 2.95 1.78 -1.54
CA ASP A 92 4.22 1.10 -1.84
C ASP A 92 5.43 1.96 -1.40
N ASN A 93 5.42 3.27 -1.65
CA ASN A 93 6.47 4.20 -1.21
C ASN A 93 6.49 4.43 0.31
N ILE A 94 5.33 4.41 1.00
CA ILE A 94 5.26 4.52 2.46
C ILE A 94 5.77 3.22 3.08
N ILE A 95 5.42 2.07 2.55
CA ILE A 95 6.02 0.78 2.95
C ILE A 95 7.53 0.83 2.79
N HIS A 96 8.06 1.42 1.72
CA HIS A 96 9.51 1.60 1.53
C HIS A 96 10.15 2.68 2.43
N ARG A 97 9.46 3.79 2.75
CA ARG A 97 10.02 4.91 3.54
C ARG A 97 9.94 4.75 5.05
N TYR A 98 8.95 4.02 5.58
CA TYR A 98 8.77 3.84 7.03
C TYR A 98 9.16 2.44 7.52
N SER A 99 9.73 1.60 6.67
CA SER A 99 10.19 0.31 7.10
C SER A 99 11.67 0.33 7.48
N ARG A 100 11.96 0.67 8.72
CA ARG A 100 13.13 0.07 9.37
C ARG A 100 12.91 -1.44 9.33
N GLY A 101 13.78 -2.17 8.66
CA GLY A 101 13.71 -3.63 8.57
C GLY A 101 13.92 -4.13 7.13
N ALA A 102 13.77 -5.45 6.94
CA ALA A 102 14.06 -6.14 5.69
C ALA A 102 13.26 -5.63 4.49
N VAL A 103 13.87 -5.69 3.32
CA VAL A 103 13.20 -5.44 2.03
C VAL A 103 12.29 -6.62 1.71
N VAL A 104 11.02 -6.37 1.45
CA VAL A 104 10.06 -7.40 1.01
C VAL A 104 9.90 -7.30 -0.51
N CYS A 105 10.10 -8.40 -1.21
CA CYS A 105 10.00 -8.48 -2.67
C CYS A 105 9.28 -9.76 -3.12
N ASP A 106 9.00 -9.88 -4.40
CA ASP A 106 8.54 -11.14 -4.98
C ASP A 106 9.66 -12.16 -5.13
N TYR A 107 9.30 -13.42 -5.43
CA TYR A 107 10.28 -14.52 -5.52
C TYR A 107 11.28 -14.34 -6.68
N GLU A 108 10.84 -13.74 -7.79
CA GLU A 108 11.71 -13.51 -8.95
C GLU A 108 12.79 -12.46 -8.63
N GLU A 109 12.38 -11.36 -7.98
CA GLU A 109 13.29 -10.31 -7.51
C GLU A 109 14.22 -10.81 -6.41
N PHE A 110 13.73 -11.68 -5.51
CA PHE A 110 14.55 -12.35 -4.51
C PHE A 110 15.67 -13.17 -5.16
N MET A 111 15.37 -13.96 -6.19
CA MET A 111 16.37 -14.77 -6.90
C MET A 111 17.42 -13.88 -7.58
N LYS A 112 17.03 -12.75 -8.16
CA LYS A 112 17.98 -11.77 -8.72
C LYS A 112 18.91 -11.20 -7.65
N ASN A 113 18.39 -10.87 -6.48
CA ASN A 113 19.18 -10.39 -5.34
C ASN A 113 20.14 -11.48 -4.82
N CYS A 114 19.73 -12.74 -4.77
CA CYS A 114 20.62 -13.85 -4.44
C CYS A 114 21.82 -13.96 -5.39
N GLU A 115 21.62 -13.76 -6.69
CA GLU A 115 22.72 -13.77 -7.67
C GLU A 115 23.67 -12.57 -7.49
N ILE A 116 23.14 -11.41 -7.14
CA ILE A 116 23.96 -10.23 -6.82
C ILE A 116 24.79 -10.51 -5.56
N GLU A 117 24.17 -11.05 -4.52
CA GLU A 117 24.84 -11.33 -3.24
C GLU A 117 25.92 -12.43 -3.40
N LYS A 118 25.69 -13.48 -4.18
CA LYS A 118 26.73 -14.46 -4.53
C LYS A 118 27.99 -13.82 -5.13
N ARG A 119 27.81 -12.82 -6.01
CA ARG A 119 28.94 -12.07 -6.58
C ARG A 119 29.64 -11.21 -5.55
N ARG A 120 28.89 -10.61 -4.60
CA ARG A 120 29.42 -9.80 -3.50
C ARG A 120 30.24 -10.63 -2.52
N ILE A 121 29.71 -11.79 -2.11
CA ILE A 121 30.40 -12.74 -1.22
C ILE A 121 31.76 -13.16 -1.80
N ARG A 122 31.80 -13.49 -3.10
CA ARG A 122 33.06 -13.89 -3.77
C ARG A 122 34.11 -12.77 -3.79
N ARG A 123 33.68 -11.50 -3.85
CA ARG A 123 34.60 -10.35 -3.87
C ARG A 123 35.10 -9.97 -2.48
N ASN A 124 34.21 -10.03 -1.49
CA ASN A 124 34.47 -9.49 -0.15
C ASN A 124 34.86 -10.56 0.86
N ASN A 125 34.90 -11.84 0.47
CA ASN A 125 35.13 -13.00 1.37
C ASN A 125 34.18 -12.98 2.59
N SER A 126 32.91 -12.57 2.38
CA SER A 126 31.85 -12.52 3.37
C SER A 126 30.96 -13.77 3.29
N SER A 127 29.96 -13.86 4.15
CA SER A 127 28.98 -14.95 4.16
C SER A 127 27.56 -14.40 4.12
N ALA A 128 26.65 -15.12 3.45
CA ALA A 128 25.23 -14.88 3.51
C ALA A 128 24.48 -16.20 3.69
N TYR A 129 23.33 -16.15 4.31
CA TYR A 129 22.50 -17.30 4.60
C TYR A 129 21.10 -17.12 4.03
N THR A 130 20.54 -18.22 3.57
CA THR A 130 19.13 -18.27 3.16
C THR A 130 18.37 -19.13 4.17
N VAL A 131 17.32 -18.59 4.74
CA VAL A 131 16.48 -19.25 5.74
C VAL A 131 15.05 -19.36 5.18
N VAL A 132 14.45 -20.54 5.32
CA VAL A 132 13.07 -20.78 4.89
C VAL A 132 12.19 -21.00 6.11
N PHE A 133 11.08 -20.26 6.18
CA PHE A 133 10.07 -20.42 7.23
C PHE A 133 8.78 -20.99 6.65
N ASN A 134 8.22 -21.95 7.36
CA ASN A 134 6.91 -22.51 7.07
C ASN A 134 5.88 -21.90 8.04
N LYS A 135 5.23 -20.80 7.64
CA LYS A 135 4.14 -20.19 8.41
C LYS A 135 3.33 -19.24 7.53
N SER A 136 2.03 -19.39 7.52
CA SER A 136 1.12 -18.53 6.75
C SER A 136 0.36 -17.59 7.67
N SER A 137 0.84 -16.35 7.84
CA SER A 137 0.01 -15.27 8.37
C SER A 137 0.60 -13.92 7.95
N GLU A 138 -0.23 -12.97 7.60
CA GLU A 138 0.19 -11.60 7.30
C GLU A 138 0.90 -10.94 8.50
N THR A 139 0.46 -11.27 9.72
CA THR A 139 1.10 -10.83 10.97
C THR A 139 2.55 -11.34 11.09
N PHE A 140 2.83 -12.54 10.59
CA PHE A 140 4.17 -13.12 10.62
C PHE A 140 5.13 -12.37 9.68
N LEU A 141 4.69 -12.04 8.45
CA LEU A 141 5.48 -11.25 7.51
C LEU A 141 5.79 -9.86 8.09
N TYR A 142 4.81 -9.22 8.73
CA TYR A 142 5.01 -7.94 9.41
C TYR A 142 6.08 -8.05 10.51
N THR A 143 5.99 -9.08 11.34
CA THR A 143 6.97 -9.32 12.43
C THR A 143 8.38 -9.58 11.86
N LEU A 144 8.50 -10.44 10.85
CA LEU A 144 9.76 -10.72 10.17
C LEU A 144 10.40 -9.44 9.64
N LYS A 145 9.65 -8.65 8.91
CA LYS A 145 10.14 -7.41 8.31
C LYS A 145 10.75 -6.47 9.36
N HIS A 146 10.11 -6.35 10.53
CA HIS A 146 10.54 -5.42 11.59
C HIS A 146 11.64 -5.99 12.50
N SER A 147 11.84 -7.30 12.50
CA SER A 147 12.88 -7.97 13.28
C SER A 147 14.20 -8.09 12.53
N LEU A 148 14.19 -7.93 11.22
CA LEU A 148 15.36 -8.07 10.35
C LEU A 148 15.99 -6.71 10.03
N ARG A 149 17.22 -6.73 9.49
CA ARG A 149 17.98 -5.53 9.12
C ARG A 149 17.52 -5.00 7.74
N GLU A 150 17.80 -3.73 7.46
CA GLU A 150 17.52 -3.11 6.14
C GLU A 150 18.29 -3.76 4.98
N SER A 151 19.40 -4.47 5.28
CA SER A 151 20.18 -5.23 4.31
C SER A 151 19.60 -6.60 3.97
N ASP A 152 18.65 -7.09 4.78
CA ASP A 152 18.07 -8.41 4.62
C ASP A 152 16.87 -8.34 3.67
N ILE A 153 16.60 -9.45 2.98
CA ILE A 153 15.54 -9.51 1.97
C ILE A 153 14.60 -10.66 2.30
N VAL A 154 13.30 -10.41 2.23
CA VAL A 154 12.24 -11.40 2.48
C VAL A 154 11.38 -11.54 1.25
N ALA A 155 11.07 -12.79 0.87
CA ALA A 155 10.10 -13.06 -0.19
C ALA A 155 9.12 -14.16 0.23
N ALA A 156 7.90 -14.12 -0.29
CA ALA A 156 6.96 -15.23 -0.23
C ALA A 156 7.29 -16.21 -1.39
N CYS A 157 7.58 -17.46 -1.05
CA CYS A 157 7.75 -18.53 -2.06
C CYS A 157 6.38 -19.04 -2.54
N ASP A 158 5.45 -19.16 -1.59
CA ASP A 158 4.07 -19.58 -1.81
C ASP A 158 3.18 -19.07 -0.66
N LYS A 159 1.94 -19.60 -0.55
CA LYS A 159 0.97 -19.17 0.49
C LYS A 159 1.41 -19.54 1.92
N THR A 160 2.38 -20.41 2.09
CA THR A 160 2.78 -20.98 3.38
C THR A 160 4.25 -20.84 3.71
N HIS A 161 5.09 -20.47 2.74
CA HIS A 161 6.55 -20.40 2.92
C HIS A 161 7.07 -19.01 2.61
N TYR A 162 7.90 -18.51 3.54
CA TYR A 162 8.72 -17.31 3.36
C TYR A 162 10.18 -17.69 3.31
N ILE A 163 10.94 -17.01 2.46
CA ILE A 163 12.39 -17.16 2.33
C ILE A 163 13.06 -15.82 2.67
N ILE A 164 14.15 -15.88 3.41
CA ILE A 164 14.92 -14.72 3.83
C ILE A 164 16.36 -14.87 3.34
N LEU A 165 16.93 -13.80 2.83
CA LEU A 165 18.35 -13.65 2.55
C LEU A 165 18.98 -12.76 3.61
N LEU A 166 19.85 -13.30 4.42
CA LEU A 166 20.62 -12.62 5.45
C LEU A 166 22.03 -12.34 4.92
N SER A 167 22.36 -11.07 4.71
CA SER A 167 23.65 -10.64 4.19
C SER A 167 24.63 -10.31 5.31
N ASP A 168 25.93 -10.59 5.12
CA ASP A 168 27.00 -10.30 6.06
C ASP A 168 26.74 -10.81 7.50
N CYS A 169 26.26 -12.07 7.61
CA CYS A 169 25.99 -12.73 8.88
C CYS A 169 27.00 -13.83 9.18
N SER A 170 27.29 -14.04 10.47
CA SER A 170 27.91 -15.28 10.95
C SER A 170 26.84 -16.34 11.27
N ILE A 171 27.21 -17.61 11.26
CA ILE A 171 26.26 -18.70 11.55
C ILE A 171 25.65 -18.62 12.95
N ASP A 172 26.37 -18.01 13.89
CA ASP A 172 25.91 -17.84 15.27
C ASP A 172 24.75 -16.85 15.36
N ASN A 173 24.76 -15.80 14.51
CA ASN A 173 23.70 -14.80 14.43
C ASN A 173 22.45 -15.26 13.67
N VAL A 174 22.47 -16.42 13.03
CA VAL A 174 21.33 -17.00 12.30
C VAL A 174 20.48 -17.90 13.19
N ARG A 175 21.01 -18.30 14.35
CA ARG A 175 20.35 -19.24 15.27
C ARG A 175 19.55 -18.56 16.39
N ASP A 176 19.76 -17.29 16.61
CA ASP A 176 19.01 -16.45 17.56
C ASP A 176 17.83 -15.77 16.86
#